data_ed6da5b8a14c2225beaae9b5f03c57ac
#
_entry.id   ed6da5b8a14c2225beaae9b5f03c57ac
#
_cell.length_a   1.000
_cell.length_b   1.000
_cell.length_c   1.000
_cell.angle_alpha   90.00
_cell.angle_beta   90.00
_cell.angle_gamma   90.00
#
_symmetry.space_group_name_H-M   'P 1'
#
loop_
_entity.id
_entity.type
_entity.pdbx_description
1 polymer ?
#
loop_
_entity_poly.entity_id
_entity_poly.type
_entity_poly.pdbx_seq_one_letter_code
_entity_poly.pdbx_strand_id
1 'polypeptide(L)' 'MAERPTRFEHTRWLGDKRTQVVYDIESAPQEAIDDLVAALAGQTFGPDTLVEARNRGYKPHASVDLEAAAADA' A
#
# COMPACT_ATOMS: atom_id res chain seq x y z
N MET A 1 -0.66 -10.52 14.98
CA MET A 1 -0.97 -10.10 13.61
C MET A 1 -1.48 -8.67 13.60
N ALA A 2 -0.91 -7.82 12.77
CA ALA A 2 -1.32 -6.43 12.73
C ALA A 2 -2.75 -6.31 12.18
N GLU A 3 -3.56 -5.49 12.81
CA GLU A 3 -4.90 -5.22 12.33
C GLU A 3 -4.85 -4.15 11.25
N ARG A 4 -5.64 -4.33 10.20
CA ARG A 4 -5.80 -3.30 9.19
C ARG A 4 -6.72 -2.20 9.70
N PRO A 5 -6.47 -0.93 9.31
CA PRO A 5 -7.45 0.12 9.58
C PRO A 5 -8.80 -0.28 8.97
N THR A 6 -9.89 0.00 9.67
CA THR A 6 -11.24 -0.37 9.23
C THR A 6 -11.54 0.11 7.81
N ARG A 7 -11.09 1.34 7.47
CA ARG A 7 -11.29 1.94 6.15
C ARG A 7 -10.64 1.16 5.02
N PHE A 8 -9.59 0.36 5.31
CA PHE A 8 -8.79 -0.33 4.29
C PHE A 8 -8.74 -1.84 4.51
N GLU A 9 -9.74 -2.40 5.20
CA GLU A 9 -9.73 -3.82 5.55
C GLU A 9 -9.72 -4.74 4.33
N HIS A 10 -10.23 -4.27 3.20
CA HIS A 10 -10.26 -5.03 1.94
C HIS A 10 -9.24 -4.53 0.92
N THR A 11 -8.34 -3.66 1.35
CA THR A 11 -7.32 -3.07 0.48
C THR A 11 -5.97 -3.73 0.75
N ARG A 12 -5.26 -4.10 -0.27
CA ARG A 12 -3.90 -4.62 -0.14
C ARG A 12 -2.85 -3.54 -0.41
N TRP A 13 -3.04 -2.73 -1.45
CA TRP A 13 -2.07 -1.74 -1.90
C TRP A 13 -2.52 -0.34 -1.48
N LEU A 14 -1.71 0.30 -0.67
CA LEU A 14 -2.02 1.63 -0.16
C LEU A 14 -0.87 2.57 -0.45
N GLY A 15 -1.14 3.62 -1.21
CA GLY A 15 -0.14 4.63 -1.56
C GLY A 15 -0.13 5.78 -0.57
N ASP A 16 1.05 6.34 -0.37
CA ASP A 16 1.22 7.58 0.39
C ASP A 16 1.32 8.73 -0.61
N LYS A 17 0.30 9.58 -0.65
CA LYS A 17 0.24 10.71 -1.59
C LYS A 17 1.36 11.72 -1.40
N ARG A 18 1.92 11.78 -0.19
CA ARG A 18 2.97 12.76 0.14
C ARG A 18 4.30 12.40 -0.53
N THR A 19 4.57 11.11 -0.67
CA THR A 19 5.87 10.61 -1.14
C THR A 19 5.77 9.83 -2.45
N GLN A 20 4.56 9.48 -2.85
CA GLN A 20 4.28 8.59 -3.99
C GLN A 20 4.95 7.22 -3.82
N VAL A 21 4.89 6.70 -2.60
CA VAL A 21 5.36 5.36 -2.27
C VAL A 21 4.15 4.49 -1.98
N VAL A 22 4.13 3.27 -2.53
CA VAL A 22 3.05 2.32 -2.30
C VAL A 22 3.52 1.22 -1.35
N TYR A 23 2.63 0.85 -0.43
CA TYR A 23 2.87 -0.18 0.56
C TYR A 23 1.94 -1.36 0.30
N ASP A 24 2.45 -2.56 0.56
CA ASP A 24 1.61 -3.76 0.69
C ASP A 24 1.20 -3.84 2.16
N ILE A 25 -0.07 -3.65 2.46
CA ILE A 25 -0.56 -3.62 3.84
C ILE A 25 -0.22 -4.91 4.58
N GLU A 26 -0.15 -6.04 3.86
CA GLU A 26 0.14 -7.34 4.47
C GLU A 26 1.59 -7.47 4.95
N SER A 27 2.53 -6.73 4.36
CA SER A 27 3.95 -6.81 4.72
C SER A 27 4.52 -5.52 5.29
N ALA A 28 3.81 -4.40 5.19
CA ALA A 28 4.31 -3.11 5.66
C ALA A 28 4.33 -3.03 7.19
N PRO A 29 5.27 -2.27 7.78
CA PRO A 29 5.22 -1.98 9.21
C PRO A 29 3.90 -1.28 9.55
N GLN A 30 3.24 -1.74 10.62
CA GLN A 30 1.95 -1.18 11.02
C GLN A 30 2.05 0.32 11.28
N GLU A 31 3.13 0.76 11.90
CA GLU A 31 3.34 2.18 12.19
C GLU A 31 3.41 3.05 10.94
N ALA A 32 3.93 2.52 9.83
CA ALA A 32 3.96 3.27 8.56
C ALA A 32 2.54 3.44 8.01
N ILE A 33 1.72 2.40 8.10
CA ILE A 33 0.33 2.46 7.67
C ILE A 33 -0.46 3.41 8.57
N ASP A 34 -0.26 3.32 9.89
CA ASP A 34 -0.94 4.19 10.85
C ASP A 34 -0.61 5.65 10.60
N ASP A 35 0.65 5.95 10.29
CA ASP A 35 1.09 7.32 10.01
C ASP A 35 0.37 7.91 8.80
N LEU A 36 0.35 7.19 7.69
CA LEU A 36 -0.28 7.72 6.48
C LEU A 36 -1.80 7.81 6.60
N VAL A 37 -2.42 6.92 7.36
CA VAL A 37 -3.86 6.99 7.63
C VAL A 37 -4.17 8.19 8.51
N ALA A 38 -3.37 8.42 9.57
CA ALA A 38 -3.55 9.58 10.44
C ALA A 38 -3.36 10.89 9.70
N ALA A 39 -2.46 10.91 8.71
CA ALA A 39 -2.21 12.09 7.89
C ALA A 39 -3.23 12.28 6.78
N LEU A 40 -4.21 11.38 6.62
CA LEU A 40 -5.18 11.37 5.53
C LEU A 40 -4.50 11.35 4.16
N ALA A 41 -3.36 10.68 4.08
CA ALA A 41 -2.53 10.63 2.89
C ALA A 41 -2.68 9.34 2.09
N GLY A 42 -3.58 8.45 2.50
CA GLY A 42 -3.77 7.15 1.85
C GLY A 42 -4.43 7.26 0.48
N GLN A 43 -3.89 6.54 -0.50
CA GLN A 43 -4.44 6.44 -1.85
C GLN A 43 -4.69 4.98 -2.16
N THR A 44 -5.94 4.64 -2.49
CA THR A 44 -6.30 3.30 -2.97
C THR A 44 -6.22 3.25 -4.48
N PHE A 45 -6.23 2.06 -5.02
CA PHE A 45 -6.12 1.84 -6.47
C PHE A 45 -7.24 0.93 -6.95
N GLY A 46 -7.69 1.16 -8.16
CA GLY A 46 -8.67 0.31 -8.81
C GLY A 46 -8.21 -0.05 -10.23
N PRO A 47 -7.76 -1.30 -10.47
CA PRO A 47 -7.75 -2.43 -9.54
C PRO A 47 -6.69 -2.28 -8.44
N ASP A 48 -6.89 -3.00 -7.34
CA ASP A 48 -5.99 -2.99 -6.18
C ASP A 48 -4.78 -3.88 -6.46
N THR A 49 -3.86 -3.38 -7.28
CA THR A 49 -2.65 -4.11 -7.70
C THR A 49 -1.45 -3.18 -7.69
N LEU A 50 -0.26 -3.78 -7.55
CA LEU A 50 0.98 -3.03 -7.64
C LEU A 50 1.17 -2.42 -9.04
N VAL A 51 0.75 -3.13 -10.08
CA VAL A 51 0.83 -2.63 -11.46
C VAL A 51 0.09 -1.32 -11.59
N GLU A 52 -1.14 -1.24 -11.07
CA GLU A 52 -1.93 -0.01 -11.14
C GLU A 52 -1.26 1.12 -10.37
N ALA A 53 -0.72 0.84 -9.17
CA ALA A 53 -0.01 1.84 -8.38
C ALA A 53 1.20 2.39 -9.16
N ARG A 54 1.97 1.54 -9.79
CA ARG A 54 3.12 1.95 -10.59
C ARG A 54 2.71 2.76 -11.80
N ASN A 55 1.60 2.41 -12.44
CA ASN A 55 1.06 3.17 -13.56
C ASN A 55 0.69 4.59 -13.16
N ARG A 56 0.39 4.80 -11.89
CA ARG A 56 0.05 6.12 -11.35
C ARG A 56 1.27 6.86 -10.79
N GLY A 57 2.46 6.31 -10.98
CA GLY A 57 3.71 6.95 -10.56
C GLY A 57 4.17 6.61 -9.15
N TYR A 58 3.53 5.65 -8.49
CA TYR A 58 3.93 5.21 -7.17
C TYR A 58 5.06 4.18 -7.26
N LYS A 59 5.99 4.24 -6.30
CA LYS A 59 7.10 3.30 -6.21
C LYS A 59 6.91 2.39 -5.01
N PRO A 60 7.20 1.08 -5.14
CA PRO A 60 7.03 0.17 -4.01
C PRO A 60 8.03 0.49 -2.89
N HIS A 61 7.52 0.47 -1.66
CA HIS A 61 8.36 0.62 -0.47
C HIS A 61 9.26 -0.62 -0.32
N ALA A 62 10.36 -0.48 0.40
CA ALA A 62 11.32 -1.58 0.62
C ALA A 62 10.68 -2.81 1.30
N SER A 63 9.60 -2.61 2.05
CA SER A 63 8.88 -3.71 2.71
C SER A 63 8.04 -4.56 1.75
N VAL A 64 7.86 -4.12 0.50
CA VAL A 64 7.06 -4.86 -0.49
C VAL A 64 7.84 -6.07 -0.97
N ASP A 65 7.21 -7.25 -0.91
CA ASP A 65 7.77 -8.47 -1.49
C ASP A 65 7.43 -8.48 -2.98
N LEU A 66 8.41 -8.12 -3.80
CA LEU A 66 8.20 -8.00 -5.25
C LEU A 66 7.92 -9.35 -5.91
N GLU A 67 8.43 -10.45 -5.37
CA GLU A 67 8.14 -11.77 -5.92
C GLU A 67 6.69 -12.17 -5.67
N ALA A 68 6.20 -11.95 -4.45
CA ALA A 68 4.81 -12.21 -4.12
C ALA A 68 3.88 -11.29 -4.91
N ALA A 69 4.25 -10.03 -5.08
CA ALA A 69 3.46 -9.07 -5.84
C ALA A 69 3.39 -9.47 -7.33
N ALA A 70 4.48 -9.97 -7.90
CA ALA A 70 4.51 -10.42 -9.28
C ALA A 70 3.61 -11.65 -9.49
N ALA A 71 3.52 -12.51 -8.49
CA ALA A 71 2.67 -13.70 -8.57
C ALA A 71 1.18 -13.34 -8.59
N ASP A 72 0.82 -12.22 -8.01
CA ASP A 72 -0.57 -11.75 -7.95
C ASP A 72 -0.97 -10.88 -9.15
N ALA A 73 -0.03 -10.53 -9.96
CA ALA A 73 -0.24 -9.63 -11.10
C ALA A 73 -0.98 -10.30 -12.27
#